data_bbc26c87096cb8105f02d50d9df3e934
#
_entry.id   bbc26c87096cb8105f02d50d9df3e934
#
_cell.length_a   1.000
_cell.length_b   1.000
_cell.length_c   1.000
_cell.angle_alpha   90.00
_cell.angle_beta   90.00
_cell.angle_gamma   90.00
#
_symmetry.space_group_name_H-M   'P 1'
#
loop_
_entity.id
_entity.type
_entity.pdbx_description
1 polymer ?
#
loop_
_entity_poly.entity_id
_entity_poly.type
_entity_poly.pdbx_seq_one_letter_code
_entity_poly.pdbx_strand_id
1 'polypeptide(L)'
;MSTSLLSLALAFTTLPIQAQVSAADSVMAHARGHRLSVGGYGEAAYSRNFYSDNVYRYSRASQYKHDPSHGRLDIPHAVIYLGYDFGKGWTMGSEIEFEHTGTGSSVEQEYEESGEWETDTEKGGEVELEQFWLQKSFARWANIRAGHIVVPVGLLNAHHEPLNFFTVYRPQGEYTILPSTWHDTGVSFWGRAGKFRYEAQLLAGLDGFKFSRDGWINAGAGSPFEYKVANKYGFATRLDYYVTDGLRLGLSGYYGQSMHNTFPHDMEGDNYNTQGEKIGTKTYDNIKGSVYFGSFDFTFHKYNWIVRGQADYGY
;
A
#
# COMPACT_ATOMS: atom_id res chain seq x y z
N MET A 1 -20.60 0.23 31.64
CA MET A 1 -19.96 -1.06 31.45
C MET A 1 -18.88 -0.87 30.39
N SER A 2 -17.65 -0.96 30.84
CA SER A 2 -16.46 -0.74 29.97
C SER A 2 -16.20 -2.03 29.20
N THR A 3 -16.35 -2.02 27.90
CA THR A 3 -15.93 -3.11 27.01
C THR A 3 -14.49 -2.89 26.62
N SER A 4 -13.60 -3.64 27.23
CA SER A 4 -12.18 -3.70 26.93
C SER A 4 -12.01 -4.30 25.52
N LEU A 5 -11.41 -3.54 24.62
CA LEU A 5 -10.85 -4.05 23.36
C LEU A 5 -9.60 -4.87 23.72
N LEU A 6 -9.69 -6.17 23.61
CA LEU A 6 -8.55 -7.06 23.75
C LEU A 6 -7.96 -7.29 22.37
N SER A 7 -6.98 -6.48 22.01
CA SER A 7 -6.14 -6.73 20.83
C SER A 7 -5.02 -7.67 21.25
N LEU A 8 -5.08 -8.93 20.84
CA LEU A 8 -4.01 -9.89 21.06
C LEU A 8 -3.04 -9.80 19.90
N ALA A 9 -2.11 -8.83 19.96
CA ALA A 9 -0.95 -8.80 19.10
C ALA A 9 0.13 -9.69 19.71
N LEU A 10 0.35 -10.88 19.16
CA LEU A 10 1.52 -11.70 19.50
C LEU A 10 2.74 -11.12 18.77
N ALA A 11 3.39 -10.15 19.36
CA ALA A 11 4.69 -9.69 18.91
C ALA A 11 5.79 -10.52 19.57
N PHE A 12 6.38 -11.44 18.84
CA PHE A 12 7.68 -12.01 19.21
C PHE A 12 8.76 -11.22 18.47
N THR A 13 9.52 -10.49 19.20
CA THR A 13 10.96 -10.21 19.19
C THR A 13 11.26 -8.78 19.60
N THR A 14 11.97 -8.62 20.70
CA THR A 14 12.74 -7.43 21.01
C THR A 14 13.93 -7.33 20.05
N LEU A 15 13.70 -6.77 18.86
CA LEU A 15 14.79 -6.36 17.99
C LEU A 15 15.29 -5.00 18.48
N PRO A 16 16.62 -4.79 18.58
CA PRO A 16 17.15 -3.48 18.87
C PRO A 16 16.68 -2.52 17.77
N ILE A 17 16.30 -1.32 18.17
CA ILE A 17 15.83 -0.22 17.31
C ILE A 17 16.94 0.13 16.33
N GLN A 18 17.09 -0.64 15.29
CA GLN A 18 17.79 -0.23 14.09
C GLN A 18 16.75 0.37 13.16
N ALA A 19 17.07 1.54 12.63
CA ALA A 19 16.31 2.31 11.65
C ALA A 19 15.20 1.48 10.96
N GLN A 20 13.95 1.91 11.07
CA GLN A 20 12.80 1.22 10.46
C GLN A 20 13.08 0.89 8.99
N VAL A 21 13.60 -0.28 8.78
CA VAL A 21 13.54 -1.02 7.54
C VAL A 21 12.21 -1.74 7.67
N SER A 22 11.43 -1.86 6.62
CA SER A 22 10.23 -2.68 6.67
C SER A 22 10.59 -4.06 7.20
N ALA A 23 9.68 -4.72 7.90
CA ALA A 23 9.93 -6.09 8.37
C ALA A 23 10.24 -7.00 7.18
N ALA A 24 9.56 -6.79 6.05
CA ALA A 24 9.81 -7.41 4.78
C ALA A 24 11.26 -7.22 4.29
N ASP A 25 11.72 -5.99 4.17
CA ASP A 25 13.11 -5.68 3.78
C ASP A 25 14.12 -6.31 4.74
N SER A 26 13.80 -6.35 6.03
CA SER A 26 14.67 -6.96 7.06
C SER A 26 14.78 -8.47 6.85
N VAL A 27 13.68 -9.17 6.68
CA VAL A 27 13.66 -10.64 6.45
C VAL A 27 14.26 -10.95 5.08
N MET A 28 13.85 -10.23 4.03
CA MET A 28 14.30 -10.48 2.67
C MET A 28 15.79 -10.14 2.45
N ALA A 29 16.35 -9.19 3.21
CA ALA A 29 17.76 -8.77 3.07
C ALA A 29 18.73 -9.48 4.03
N HIS A 30 18.28 -10.19 5.07
CA HIS A 30 19.13 -10.70 6.15
C HIS A 30 19.18 -12.22 6.27
N ALA A 31 19.40 -12.93 5.18
CA ALA A 31 19.77 -14.35 5.23
C ALA A 31 21.20 -14.51 5.81
N ARG A 32 21.38 -14.28 7.12
CA ARG A 32 22.67 -14.55 7.79
C ARG A 32 22.88 -16.06 7.93
N GLY A 33 23.75 -16.60 7.09
CA GLY A 33 24.17 -18.01 7.14
C GLY A 33 23.36 -18.99 6.28
N HIS A 34 22.23 -18.60 5.75
CA HIS A 34 21.44 -19.37 4.79
C HIS A 34 21.13 -18.51 3.56
N ARG A 35 21.16 -19.12 2.37
CA ARG A 35 20.83 -18.39 1.14
C ARG A 35 19.34 -18.03 1.03
N LEU A 36 18.48 -18.86 1.60
CA LEU A 36 17.03 -18.66 1.66
C LEU A 36 16.64 -18.11 3.02
N SER A 37 15.89 -17.03 3.04
CA SER A 37 15.17 -16.52 4.21
C SER A 37 13.67 -16.60 3.97
N VAL A 38 12.95 -17.01 5.00
CA VAL A 38 11.49 -17.08 5.01
C VAL A 38 11.00 -16.37 6.28
N GLY A 39 10.01 -15.54 6.14
CA GLY A 39 9.34 -14.87 7.24
C GLY A 39 7.91 -14.58 6.88
N GLY A 40 7.23 -13.86 7.74
CA GLY A 40 5.86 -13.46 7.50
C GLY A 40 5.17 -13.06 8.78
N TYR A 41 3.94 -12.62 8.65
CA TYR A 41 3.04 -12.33 9.77
C TYR A 41 1.60 -12.64 9.35
N GLY A 42 0.70 -12.62 10.29
CA GLY A 42 -0.73 -12.66 10.05
C GLY A 42 -1.46 -12.05 11.24
N GLU A 43 -2.66 -11.60 11.00
CA GLU A 43 -3.50 -11.04 12.03
C GLU A 43 -4.93 -11.57 11.95
N ALA A 44 -5.60 -11.57 13.08
CA ALA A 44 -7.04 -11.81 13.18
C ALA A 44 -7.66 -10.63 13.91
N ALA A 45 -8.70 -10.07 13.36
CA ALA A 45 -9.36 -8.89 13.87
C ALA A 45 -10.82 -9.16 14.23
N TYR A 46 -11.28 -8.56 15.33
CA TYR A 46 -12.69 -8.40 15.61
C TYR A 46 -13.03 -6.93 15.72
N SER A 47 -14.01 -6.49 14.98
CA SER A 47 -14.48 -5.11 15.04
C SER A 47 -16.01 -5.03 15.14
N ARG A 48 -16.50 -4.02 15.82
CA ARG A 48 -17.92 -3.69 15.89
C ARG A 48 -18.10 -2.19 16.13
N ASN A 49 -18.96 -1.56 15.35
CA ASN A 49 -19.35 -0.18 15.61
C ASN A 49 -20.21 -0.09 16.88
N PHE A 50 -20.18 1.03 17.58
CA PHE A 50 -21.03 1.24 18.75
C PHE A 50 -22.52 1.21 18.39
N TYR A 51 -22.85 1.70 17.20
CA TYR A 51 -24.19 1.68 16.60
C TYR A 51 -24.05 1.82 15.09
N SER A 52 -24.98 1.34 14.35
CA SER A 52 -25.11 1.41 12.89
C SER A 52 -23.83 1.07 12.11
N ASP A 53 -23.94 0.44 10.98
CA ASP A 53 -22.85 0.24 10.04
C ASP A 53 -22.86 1.28 8.89
N ASN A 54 -23.78 2.25 8.94
CA ASN A 54 -23.85 3.31 7.94
C ASN A 54 -22.64 4.24 8.03
N VAL A 55 -22.03 4.58 6.90
CA VAL A 55 -20.85 5.45 6.81
C VAL A 55 -21.07 6.83 7.43
N TYR A 56 -22.31 7.34 7.39
CA TYR A 56 -22.68 8.65 7.94
C TYR A 56 -23.09 8.63 9.42
N ARG A 57 -22.96 7.49 10.11
CA ARG A 57 -23.41 7.32 11.50
C ARG A 57 -22.92 8.39 12.48
N TYR A 58 -21.71 8.87 12.33
CA TYR A 58 -21.16 9.90 13.22
C TYR A 58 -21.52 11.32 12.79
N SER A 59 -21.59 11.59 11.50
CA SER A 59 -22.00 12.90 10.99
C SER A 59 -23.51 13.17 11.11
N ARG A 60 -24.32 12.10 11.17
CA ARG A 60 -25.79 12.15 11.31
C ARG A 60 -26.26 11.26 12.46
N ALA A 61 -25.66 11.41 13.63
CA ALA A 61 -25.90 10.55 14.78
C ALA A 61 -27.36 10.47 15.20
N SER A 62 -28.12 11.57 15.10
CA SER A 62 -29.55 11.58 15.41
C SER A 62 -30.39 10.61 14.56
N GLN A 63 -29.94 10.38 13.34
CA GLN A 63 -30.61 9.47 12.40
C GLN A 63 -30.27 8.00 12.67
N TYR A 64 -29.03 7.69 12.99
CA TYR A 64 -28.49 6.33 12.99
C TYR A 64 -28.21 5.74 14.37
N LYS A 65 -28.26 6.53 15.46
CA LYS A 65 -27.87 6.09 16.83
C LYS A 65 -28.65 4.92 17.41
N HIS A 66 -29.79 4.60 16.84
CA HIS A 66 -30.63 3.48 17.27
C HIS A 66 -30.52 2.25 16.37
N ASP A 67 -29.78 2.37 15.27
CA ASP A 67 -29.58 1.25 14.36
C ASP A 67 -28.62 0.24 14.97
N PRO A 68 -28.84 -1.05 14.80
CA PRO A 68 -27.90 -2.08 15.22
C PRO A 68 -26.62 -2.03 14.38
N SER A 69 -25.56 -2.60 14.92
CA SER A 69 -24.31 -2.84 14.22
C SER A 69 -23.94 -4.32 14.21
N HIS A 70 -23.14 -4.73 13.23
CA HIS A 70 -22.65 -6.11 13.13
C HIS A 70 -21.29 -6.26 13.80
N GLY A 71 -21.06 -7.39 14.47
CA GLY A 71 -19.72 -7.85 14.80
C GLY A 71 -19.07 -8.45 13.54
N ARG A 72 -17.82 -8.14 13.30
CA ARG A 72 -17.04 -8.62 12.15
C ARG A 72 -15.82 -9.34 12.64
N LEU A 73 -15.62 -10.56 12.15
CA LEU A 73 -14.37 -11.32 12.31
C LEU A 73 -13.68 -11.34 10.96
N ASP A 74 -12.40 -11.09 10.98
CA ASP A 74 -11.60 -10.97 9.77
C ASP A 74 -10.19 -11.50 9.99
N ILE A 75 -9.55 -11.98 8.93
CA ILE A 75 -8.12 -12.17 8.81
C ILE A 75 -7.66 -11.22 7.70
N PRO A 76 -7.46 -9.92 8.03
CA PRO A 76 -7.20 -8.92 7.01
C PRO A 76 -5.94 -9.23 6.21
N HIS A 77 -4.90 -9.73 6.88
CA HIS A 77 -3.61 -9.99 6.27
C HIS A 77 -2.99 -11.30 6.77
N ALA A 78 -2.47 -12.09 5.85
CA ALA A 78 -1.55 -13.18 6.11
C ALA A 78 -0.44 -13.12 5.05
N VAL A 79 0.77 -12.77 5.45
CA VAL A 79 1.88 -12.41 4.55
C VAL A 79 3.02 -13.39 4.66
N ILE A 80 3.60 -13.75 3.52
CA ILE A 80 4.80 -14.58 3.42
C ILE A 80 5.91 -13.78 2.74
N TYR A 81 7.03 -13.63 3.42
CA TYR A 81 8.26 -13.06 2.88
C TYR A 81 9.22 -14.16 2.42
N LEU A 82 9.73 -14.05 1.21
CA LEU A 82 10.76 -14.90 0.68
C LEU A 82 11.96 -14.06 0.25
N GLY A 83 13.13 -14.38 0.77
CA GLY A 83 14.38 -13.73 0.37
C GLY A 83 15.40 -14.76 -0.07
N TYR A 84 16.18 -14.45 -1.11
CA TYR A 84 17.26 -15.32 -1.55
C TYR A 84 18.54 -14.53 -1.83
N ASP A 85 19.64 -14.98 -1.24
CA ASP A 85 20.98 -14.42 -1.49
C ASP A 85 21.74 -15.28 -2.51
N PHE A 86 21.90 -14.76 -3.72
CA PHE A 86 22.69 -15.39 -4.79
C PHE A 86 24.20 -15.26 -4.57
N GLY A 87 24.60 -14.47 -3.59
CA GLY A 87 25.99 -14.11 -3.36
C GLY A 87 26.47 -12.92 -4.20
N LYS A 88 27.68 -12.45 -3.89
CA LYS A 88 28.31 -11.31 -4.57
C LYS A 88 27.45 -10.04 -4.61
N GLY A 89 26.60 -9.82 -3.58
CA GLY A 89 25.70 -8.69 -3.47
C GLY A 89 24.45 -8.75 -4.34
N TRP A 90 24.09 -9.91 -4.88
CA TRP A 90 22.82 -10.14 -5.54
C TRP A 90 21.81 -10.76 -4.56
N THR A 91 20.65 -10.15 -4.43
CA THR A 91 19.54 -10.64 -3.59
C THR A 91 18.22 -10.52 -4.34
N MET A 92 17.29 -11.39 -4.01
CA MET A 92 15.91 -11.37 -4.46
C MET A 92 15.00 -11.28 -3.24
N GLY A 93 13.91 -10.54 -3.35
CA GLY A 93 12.84 -10.53 -2.37
C GLY A 93 11.48 -10.68 -3.01
N SER A 94 10.59 -11.33 -2.30
CA SER A 94 9.17 -11.47 -2.66
C SER A 94 8.32 -11.39 -1.42
N GLU A 95 7.20 -10.70 -1.54
CA GLU A 95 6.15 -10.57 -0.53
C GLU A 95 4.84 -10.99 -1.16
N ILE A 96 4.21 -11.98 -0.57
CA ILE A 96 2.95 -12.55 -1.02
C ILE A 96 1.95 -12.35 0.11
N GLU A 97 0.90 -11.62 -0.17
CA GLU A 97 -0.17 -11.34 0.77
C GLU A 97 -1.43 -12.14 0.43
N PHE A 98 -2.09 -12.61 1.46
CA PHE A 98 -3.41 -13.22 1.42
C PHE A 98 -4.33 -12.34 2.25
N GLU A 99 -5.26 -11.65 1.61
CA GLU A 99 -6.25 -10.82 2.28
C GLU A 99 -7.53 -11.60 2.56
N HIS A 100 -8.18 -11.28 3.69
CA HIS A 100 -9.48 -11.83 4.08
C HIS A 100 -9.60 -13.37 3.98
N THR A 101 -8.50 -14.09 4.14
CA THR A 101 -8.44 -15.55 3.90
C THR A 101 -9.33 -16.37 4.83
N GLY A 102 -9.73 -15.81 5.96
CA GLY A 102 -10.60 -16.50 6.93
C GLY A 102 -12.09 -16.24 6.75
N THR A 103 -12.49 -15.33 5.88
CA THR A 103 -13.89 -14.90 5.76
C THR A 103 -14.73 -15.73 4.80
N GLY A 104 -14.13 -16.69 4.09
CA GLY A 104 -14.85 -17.61 3.23
C GLY A 104 -15.23 -17.01 1.89
N SER A 105 -16.40 -17.39 1.37
CA SER A 105 -16.95 -16.88 0.12
C SER A 105 -17.81 -15.64 0.35
N SER A 106 -17.65 -14.64 -0.50
CA SER A 106 -18.58 -13.53 -0.64
C SER A 106 -19.57 -13.82 -1.76
N VAL A 107 -20.73 -13.23 -1.64
CA VAL A 107 -21.73 -13.21 -2.72
C VAL A 107 -21.67 -11.84 -3.34
N GLU A 108 -21.16 -11.76 -4.55
CA GLU A 108 -21.17 -10.55 -5.34
C GLU A 108 -22.46 -10.50 -6.18
N GLN A 109 -23.08 -9.35 -6.21
CA GLN A 109 -24.23 -9.11 -7.08
C GLN A 109 -23.79 -8.15 -8.17
N GLU A 110 -23.68 -8.65 -9.38
CA GLU A 110 -23.40 -7.86 -10.55
C GLU A 110 -24.68 -7.61 -11.35
N TYR A 111 -24.76 -6.40 -11.92
CA TYR A 111 -25.86 -6.06 -12.80
C TYR A 111 -25.41 -6.31 -14.25
N GLU A 112 -25.93 -7.38 -14.82
CA GLU A 112 -25.59 -7.81 -16.17
C GLU A 112 -26.13 -6.87 -17.25
N GLU A 113 -25.48 -6.87 -18.41
CA GLU A 113 -25.91 -6.12 -19.61
C GLU A 113 -27.32 -6.48 -20.10
N SER A 114 -27.80 -7.66 -19.74
CA SER A 114 -29.18 -8.14 -20.00
C SER A 114 -30.23 -7.40 -19.18
N GLY A 115 -29.85 -6.63 -18.17
CA GLY A 115 -30.75 -5.97 -17.23
C GLY A 115 -31.18 -6.86 -16.06
N GLU A 116 -30.50 -7.97 -15.86
CA GLU A 116 -30.73 -8.89 -14.76
C GLU A 116 -29.60 -8.82 -13.74
N TRP A 117 -29.93 -9.06 -12.48
CA TRP A 117 -28.94 -9.21 -11.42
C TRP A 117 -28.40 -10.63 -11.44
N GLU A 118 -27.12 -10.77 -11.67
CA GLU A 118 -26.43 -12.03 -11.48
C GLU A 118 -25.80 -12.08 -10.08
N THR A 119 -25.88 -13.25 -9.48
CA THR A 119 -25.32 -13.49 -8.16
C THR A 119 -24.19 -14.49 -8.31
N ASP A 120 -22.98 -13.99 -8.31
CA ASP A 120 -21.80 -14.83 -8.28
C ASP A 120 -21.32 -15.07 -6.86
N THR A 121 -20.85 -16.27 -6.60
CA THR A 121 -20.21 -16.59 -5.34
C THR A 121 -18.71 -16.59 -5.55
N GLU A 122 -18.08 -15.49 -5.20
CA GLU A 122 -16.65 -15.44 -5.13
C GLU A 122 -16.16 -15.98 -3.79
N LYS A 123 -15.01 -16.64 -3.81
CA LYS A 123 -14.30 -16.93 -2.57
C LYS A 123 -13.75 -15.61 -2.04
N GLY A 124 -14.15 -15.23 -0.84
CA GLY A 124 -13.62 -14.06 -0.19
C GLY A 124 -12.10 -14.18 -0.05
N GLY A 125 -11.42 -13.06 -0.21
CA GLY A 125 -9.99 -12.94 -0.10
C GLY A 125 -9.29 -12.80 -1.45
N GLU A 126 -8.21 -12.07 -1.41
CA GLU A 126 -7.34 -11.76 -2.54
C GLU A 126 -5.94 -12.32 -2.28
N VAL A 127 -5.22 -12.67 -3.34
CA VAL A 127 -3.81 -13.03 -3.27
C VAL A 127 -3.04 -12.06 -4.12
N GLU A 128 -2.25 -11.23 -3.47
CA GLU A 128 -1.44 -10.21 -4.12
C GLU A 128 0.06 -10.54 -4.05
N LEU A 129 0.76 -10.20 -5.12
CA LEU A 129 2.22 -10.13 -5.12
C LEU A 129 2.62 -8.69 -4.85
N GLU A 130 2.71 -8.30 -3.59
CA GLU A 130 3.03 -6.93 -3.21
C GLU A 130 4.43 -6.51 -3.61
N GLN A 131 5.39 -7.43 -3.52
CA GLN A 131 6.75 -7.18 -3.96
C GLN A 131 7.34 -8.41 -4.65
N PHE A 132 8.06 -8.15 -5.73
CA PHE A 132 8.96 -9.12 -6.37
C PHE A 132 10.10 -8.37 -7.07
N TRP A 133 11.29 -8.47 -6.53
CA TRP A 133 12.43 -7.70 -7.02
C TRP A 133 13.75 -8.46 -6.97
N LEU A 134 14.67 -8.02 -7.84
CA LEU A 134 16.07 -8.37 -7.83
C LEU A 134 16.90 -7.13 -7.46
N GLN A 135 17.85 -7.29 -6.56
CA GLN A 135 18.72 -6.20 -6.13
C GLN A 135 20.18 -6.53 -6.32
N LYS A 136 20.96 -5.53 -6.74
CA LYS A 136 22.42 -5.54 -6.70
C LYS A 136 22.92 -4.52 -5.70
N SER A 137 23.61 -4.97 -4.67
CA SER A 137 24.32 -4.13 -3.70
C SER A 137 25.79 -3.98 -4.11
N PHE A 138 26.21 -2.75 -4.34
CA PHE A 138 27.61 -2.38 -4.64
C PHE A 138 28.33 -1.94 -3.38
N ALA A 139 27.63 -1.17 -2.54
CA ALA A 139 28.11 -0.67 -1.26
C ALA A 139 26.90 -0.30 -0.37
N ARG A 140 27.16 -0.02 0.91
CA ARG A 140 26.11 0.46 1.82
C ARG A 140 25.35 1.68 1.29
N TRP A 141 26.06 2.53 0.55
CA TRP A 141 25.53 3.77 -0.01
C TRP A 141 25.03 3.63 -1.46
N ALA A 142 25.19 2.45 -2.11
CA ALA A 142 24.80 2.28 -3.51
C ALA A 142 24.21 0.90 -3.74
N ASN A 143 22.90 0.86 -3.93
CA ASN A 143 22.13 -0.33 -4.27
C ASN A 143 21.18 -0.01 -5.41
N ILE A 144 21.00 -0.95 -6.32
CA ILE A 144 20.00 -0.89 -7.39
C ILE A 144 19.05 -2.05 -7.21
N ARG A 145 17.76 -1.77 -7.22
CA ARG A 145 16.67 -2.74 -7.12
C ARG A 145 15.76 -2.57 -8.34
N ALA A 146 15.34 -3.64 -8.95
CA ALA A 146 14.42 -3.63 -10.09
C ALA A 146 13.37 -4.72 -9.92
N GLY A 147 12.13 -4.42 -10.32
CA GLY A 147 10.99 -5.32 -10.22
C GLY A 147 9.72 -4.59 -9.76
N HIS A 148 8.83 -5.32 -9.11
CA HIS A 148 7.67 -4.77 -8.42
C HIS A 148 8.08 -4.38 -7.01
N ILE A 149 8.00 -3.10 -6.69
CA ILE A 149 8.61 -2.50 -5.50
C ILE A 149 7.66 -1.52 -4.82
N VAL A 150 7.77 -1.43 -3.50
CA VAL A 150 6.99 -0.43 -2.73
C VAL A 150 7.45 0.98 -3.08
N VAL A 151 6.49 1.86 -3.32
CA VAL A 151 6.74 3.29 -3.57
C VAL A 151 6.93 4.02 -2.23
N PRO A 152 8.09 4.59 -1.92
CA PRO A 152 8.44 5.06 -0.58
C PRO A 152 7.86 6.44 -0.26
N VAL A 153 6.63 6.73 -0.67
CA VAL A 153 5.97 8.02 -0.51
C VAL A 153 4.99 7.96 0.65
N GLY A 154 5.06 8.96 1.54
CA GLY A 154 4.28 8.99 2.76
C GLY A 154 4.84 8.11 3.88
N LEU A 155 4.29 8.24 5.06
CA LEU A 155 4.71 7.47 6.23
C LEU A 155 4.15 6.05 6.21
N LEU A 156 2.85 5.92 5.91
CA LEU A 156 2.16 4.64 5.99
C LEU A 156 2.57 3.71 4.84
N ASN A 157 2.66 4.25 3.62
CA ASN A 157 3.05 3.42 2.49
C ASN A 157 4.50 2.94 2.57
N ALA A 158 5.40 3.78 3.07
CA ALA A 158 6.79 3.39 3.30
C ALA A 158 6.96 2.32 4.38
N HIS A 159 5.94 2.12 5.23
CA HIS A 159 5.90 1.17 6.36
C HIS A 159 4.49 0.57 6.47
N HIS A 160 4.03 -0.04 5.38
CA HIS A 160 2.65 -0.44 5.17
C HIS A 160 2.20 -1.66 5.99
N GLU A 161 3.12 -2.34 6.65
CA GLU A 161 2.76 -3.51 7.43
C GLU A 161 1.87 -3.15 8.63
N PRO A 162 0.81 -3.91 8.93
CA PRO A 162 -0.12 -3.68 10.03
C PRO A 162 0.54 -3.56 11.40
N LEU A 163 1.71 -4.20 11.58
CA LEU A 163 2.52 -4.08 12.80
C LEU A 163 2.96 -2.63 13.09
N ASN A 164 2.91 -1.75 12.10
CA ASN A 164 3.22 -0.33 12.23
C ASN A 164 1.99 0.53 12.53
N PHE A 165 0.78 -0.02 12.51
CA PHE A 165 -0.43 0.74 12.78
C PHE A 165 -0.66 0.93 14.28
N PHE A 166 -1.33 2.02 14.67
CA PHE A 166 -1.85 2.21 16.02
C PHE A 166 -3.26 1.65 16.20
N THR A 167 -3.91 1.31 15.11
CA THR A 167 -5.28 0.80 15.03
C THR A 167 -5.26 -0.59 14.39
N VAL A 168 -6.37 -1.30 14.49
CA VAL A 168 -6.54 -2.61 13.83
C VAL A 168 -6.48 -2.49 12.31
N TYR A 169 -7.01 -1.38 11.80
CA TYR A 169 -7.00 -1.11 10.36
C TYR A 169 -6.12 0.08 10.03
N ARG A 170 -5.73 0.19 8.77
CA ARG A 170 -4.93 1.28 8.24
C ARG A 170 -5.57 2.64 8.58
N PRO A 171 -4.81 3.62 9.07
CA PRO A 171 -5.30 4.98 9.28
C PRO A 171 -5.77 5.63 7.98
N GLN A 172 -6.95 6.27 8.02
CA GLN A 172 -7.64 6.75 6.82
C GLN A 172 -6.97 7.93 6.09
N GLY A 173 -6.10 8.70 6.73
CA GLY A 173 -5.57 9.93 6.15
C GLY A 173 -4.88 9.72 4.80
N GLU A 174 -3.79 8.98 4.80
CA GLU A 174 -3.02 8.67 3.58
C GLU A 174 -3.81 7.74 2.64
N TYR A 175 -4.48 6.74 3.19
CA TYR A 175 -5.31 5.79 2.45
C TYR A 175 -6.40 6.46 1.59
N THR A 176 -6.92 7.61 2.00
CA THR A 176 -8.01 8.28 1.27
C THR A 176 -7.53 8.91 -0.03
N ILE A 177 -6.27 9.33 -0.11
CA ILE A 177 -5.75 10.13 -1.24
C ILE A 177 -4.64 9.45 -2.03
N LEU A 178 -3.93 8.51 -1.43
CA LEU A 178 -2.87 7.73 -2.08
C LEU A 178 -3.33 6.29 -2.32
N PRO A 179 -2.75 5.59 -3.30
CA PRO A 179 -2.93 4.15 -3.42
C PRO A 179 -2.59 3.45 -2.09
N SER A 180 -3.47 2.57 -1.66
CA SER A 180 -3.24 1.74 -0.48
C SER A 180 -2.25 0.64 -0.84
N THR A 181 -1.26 0.45 0.02
CA THR A 181 -0.10 -0.40 -0.26
C THR A 181 0.44 -0.12 -1.66
N TRP A 182 0.86 1.15 -1.86
CA TRP A 182 1.30 1.59 -3.18
C TRP A 182 2.62 0.93 -3.55
N HIS A 183 2.57 0.01 -4.46
CA HIS A 183 3.71 -0.60 -5.13
C HIS A 183 3.57 -0.43 -6.64
N ASP A 184 4.69 -0.47 -7.34
CA ASP A 184 4.74 -0.30 -8.79
C ASP A 184 5.95 -1.02 -9.39
N THR A 185 5.91 -1.25 -10.68
CA THR A 185 7.01 -1.86 -11.42
C THR A 185 8.00 -0.79 -11.88
N GLY A 186 9.27 -1.00 -11.53
CA GLY A 186 10.29 -0.02 -11.87
C GLY A 186 11.68 -0.35 -11.35
N VAL A 187 12.48 0.68 -11.23
CA VAL A 187 13.87 0.62 -10.76
C VAL A 187 14.07 1.62 -9.64
N SER A 188 14.71 1.18 -8.56
CA SER A 188 15.10 1.98 -7.41
C SER A 188 16.62 2.05 -7.28
N PHE A 189 17.13 3.24 -7.02
CA PHE A 189 18.46 3.48 -6.49
C PHE A 189 18.35 3.97 -5.04
N TRP A 190 18.97 3.26 -4.11
CA TRP A 190 18.90 3.61 -2.70
C TRP A 190 20.21 3.39 -1.96
N GLY A 191 20.34 4.04 -0.84
CA GLY A 191 21.53 3.88 -0.01
C GLY A 191 21.45 4.55 1.34
N ARG A 192 22.51 4.36 2.13
CA ARG A 192 22.70 4.97 3.44
C ARG A 192 24.07 5.61 3.53
N ALA A 193 24.10 6.87 3.93
CA ALA A 193 25.32 7.63 4.15
C ALA A 193 25.23 8.40 5.49
N GLY A 194 26.03 8.01 6.48
CA GLY A 194 25.94 8.56 7.83
C GLY A 194 24.56 8.37 8.44
N LYS A 195 23.91 9.49 8.77
CA LYS A 195 22.55 9.54 9.34
C LYS A 195 21.44 9.65 8.27
N PHE A 196 21.77 9.56 7.00
CA PHE A 196 20.80 9.66 5.91
C PHE A 196 20.54 8.31 5.27
N ARG A 197 19.27 8.03 4.97
CA ARG A 197 18.83 7.04 4.00
C ARG A 197 18.14 7.79 2.86
N TYR A 198 18.45 7.41 1.65
CA TYR A 198 17.83 8.00 0.47
C TYR A 198 17.41 6.92 -0.52
N GLU A 199 16.38 7.25 -1.27
CA GLU A 199 15.85 6.39 -2.32
C GLU A 199 15.28 7.26 -3.44
N ALA A 200 15.52 6.85 -4.69
CA ALA A 200 14.95 7.45 -5.89
C ALA A 200 14.49 6.32 -6.82
N GLN A 201 13.26 6.43 -7.30
CA GLN A 201 12.63 5.41 -8.14
C GLN A 201 12.18 5.99 -9.46
N LEU A 202 12.31 5.18 -10.52
CA LEU A 202 11.67 5.36 -11.81
C LEU A 202 10.65 4.23 -11.96
N LEU A 203 9.38 4.58 -12.13
CA LEU A 203 8.24 3.69 -12.07
C LEU A 203 7.43 3.74 -13.38
N ALA A 204 6.61 2.72 -13.62
CA ALA A 204 5.64 2.74 -14.72
C ALA A 204 4.61 3.87 -14.56
N GLY A 205 4.27 4.23 -13.35
CA GLY A 205 3.41 5.36 -13.00
C GLY A 205 1.94 4.97 -12.84
N LEU A 206 1.13 5.97 -12.49
CA LEU A 206 -0.28 5.80 -12.17
C LEU A 206 -1.16 5.87 -13.42
N ASP A 207 -2.26 5.15 -13.41
CA ASP A 207 -3.31 5.24 -14.43
C ASP A 207 -4.24 6.43 -14.16
N GLY A 208 -4.11 7.48 -14.95
CA GLY A 208 -4.92 8.70 -14.82
C GLY A 208 -6.42 8.49 -15.06
N PHE A 209 -6.83 7.41 -15.74
CA PHE A 209 -8.26 7.09 -15.94
C PHE A 209 -8.96 6.64 -14.67
N LYS A 210 -8.21 6.15 -13.69
CA LYS A 210 -8.72 5.74 -12.40
C LYS A 210 -8.76 6.87 -11.36
N PHE A 211 -8.31 8.07 -11.72
CA PHE A 211 -8.39 9.23 -10.84
C PHE A 211 -9.83 9.69 -10.68
N SER A 212 -10.19 10.10 -9.49
CA SER A 212 -11.54 10.54 -9.18
C SER A 212 -11.54 11.83 -8.37
N ARG A 213 -12.70 12.50 -8.33
CA ARG A 213 -12.88 13.69 -7.49
C ARG A 213 -12.74 13.39 -5.99
N ASP A 214 -13.26 12.24 -5.57
CA ASP A 214 -13.38 11.91 -4.14
C ASP A 214 -12.17 11.13 -3.62
N GLY A 215 -11.53 10.33 -4.47
CA GLY A 215 -10.35 9.53 -4.13
C GLY A 215 -9.04 10.04 -4.71
N TRP A 216 -9.06 11.14 -5.44
CA TRP A 216 -7.91 11.72 -6.14
C TRP A 216 -7.13 10.65 -6.92
N ILE A 217 -5.89 10.30 -6.51
CA ILE A 217 -5.04 9.30 -7.18
C ILE A 217 -5.14 7.90 -6.55
N ASN A 218 -5.99 7.70 -5.56
CA ASN A 218 -6.07 6.47 -4.75
C ASN A 218 -6.15 5.19 -5.58
N ALA A 219 -7.04 5.14 -6.57
CA ALA A 219 -7.20 3.97 -7.42
C ALA A 219 -6.18 3.88 -8.58
N GLY A 220 -5.26 4.85 -8.69
CA GLY A 220 -4.37 4.97 -9.85
C GLY A 220 -3.27 3.92 -9.95
N ALA A 221 -3.00 3.16 -8.90
CA ALA A 221 -1.98 2.09 -8.92
C ALA A 221 -2.39 0.89 -9.77
N GLY A 222 -3.69 0.63 -9.87
CA GLY A 222 -4.20 -0.46 -10.71
C GLY A 222 -4.09 -0.18 -12.21
N SER A 223 -4.19 -1.23 -13.02
CA SER A 223 -4.24 -1.14 -14.48
C SER A 223 -5.55 -1.79 -14.99
N PRO A 224 -6.15 -1.29 -16.07
CA PRO A 224 -7.26 -1.97 -16.73
C PRO A 224 -6.82 -3.17 -17.57
N PHE A 225 -5.53 -3.45 -17.63
CA PHE A 225 -4.93 -4.54 -18.40
C PHE A 225 -4.14 -5.45 -17.49
N GLU A 226 -3.82 -6.65 -17.94
CA GLU A 226 -2.92 -7.60 -17.25
C GLU A 226 -1.47 -7.09 -17.13
N TYR A 227 -1.18 -5.93 -17.71
CA TYR A 227 0.12 -5.26 -17.67
C TYR A 227 -0.05 -3.76 -17.51
N LYS A 228 1.01 -3.07 -17.08
CA LYS A 228 1.05 -1.60 -17.04
C LYS A 228 1.62 -1.03 -18.31
N VAL A 229 0.97 0.02 -18.84
CA VAL A 229 1.47 0.76 -19.99
C VAL A 229 2.58 1.72 -19.54
N ALA A 230 3.79 1.50 -20.02
CA ALA A 230 4.97 2.27 -19.66
C ALA A 230 5.32 3.36 -20.68
N ASN A 231 4.33 4.15 -21.11
CA ASN A 231 4.54 5.26 -22.05
C ASN A 231 5.01 6.54 -21.35
N LYS A 232 4.60 6.73 -20.13
CA LYS A 232 4.99 7.85 -19.25
C LYS A 232 5.40 7.28 -17.91
N TYR A 233 6.38 7.91 -17.29
CA TYR A 233 7.00 7.39 -16.09
C TYR A 233 6.67 8.26 -14.90
N GLY A 234 6.62 7.61 -13.74
CA GLY A 234 6.57 8.25 -12.44
C GLY A 234 7.97 8.27 -11.79
N PHE A 235 8.24 9.32 -11.03
CA PHE A 235 9.43 9.44 -10.19
C PHE A 235 9.00 9.53 -8.75
N ALA A 236 9.52 8.65 -7.90
CA ALA A 236 9.33 8.73 -6.46
C ALA A 236 10.68 8.92 -5.78
N THR A 237 10.68 9.72 -4.71
CA THR A 237 11.88 9.97 -3.91
C THR A 237 11.56 9.94 -2.43
N ARG A 238 12.55 9.52 -1.63
CA ARG A 238 12.49 9.60 -0.17
C ARG A 238 13.86 9.93 0.40
N LEU A 239 13.87 10.80 1.41
CA LEU A 239 15.04 11.10 2.23
C LEU A 239 14.65 10.97 3.71
N ASP A 240 15.29 10.06 4.42
CA ASP A 240 15.17 9.94 5.86
C ASP A 240 16.42 10.47 6.56
N TYR A 241 16.23 11.23 7.62
CA TYR A 241 17.29 11.73 8.49
C TYR A 241 17.09 11.23 9.91
N TYR A 242 18.04 10.44 10.40
CA TYR A 242 18.07 9.91 11.75
C TYR A 242 18.75 10.90 12.68
N VAL A 243 17.96 11.78 13.31
CA VAL A 243 18.47 12.89 14.14
C VAL A 243 19.22 12.36 15.35
N THR A 244 18.55 11.52 16.12
CA THR A 244 19.07 10.83 17.32
C THR A 244 18.48 9.43 17.39
N ASP A 245 18.89 8.64 18.37
CA ASP A 245 18.21 7.40 18.71
C ASP A 245 16.74 7.68 19.01
N GLY A 246 15.87 7.06 18.23
CA GLY A 246 14.42 7.15 18.36
C GLY A 246 13.77 8.31 17.62
N LEU A 247 14.49 9.23 16.97
CA LEU A 247 13.86 10.29 16.15
C LEU A 247 14.33 10.21 14.70
N ARG A 248 13.39 9.95 13.79
CA ARG A 248 13.55 10.01 12.35
C ARG A 248 12.64 11.08 11.77
N LEU A 249 13.18 11.86 10.84
CA LEU A 249 12.45 12.78 9.98
C LEU A 249 12.49 12.23 8.56
N GLY A 250 11.36 12.25 7.86
CA GLY A 250 11.21 11.78 6.48
C GLY A 250 10.69 12.90 5.58
N LEU A 251 11.22 12.96 4.38
CA LEU A 251 10.72 13.79 3.30
C LEU A 251 10.58 12.89 2.09
N SER A 252 9.41 12.86 1.47
CA SER A 252 9.16 12.06 0.28
C SER A 252 8.32 12.81 -0.74
N GLY A 253 8.35 12.35 -1.98
CA GLY A 253 7.57 12.97 -3.03
C GLY A 253 7.43 12.08 -4.25
N TYR A 254 6.40 12.37 -5.02
CA TYR A 254 6.11 11.75 -6.30
C TYR A 254 5.84 12.80 -7.36
N TYR A 255 6.35 12.55 -8.55
CA TYR A 255 6.01 13.27 -9.77
C TYR A 255 5.70 12.25 -10.86
N GLY A 256 4.54 12.35 -11.48
CA GLY A 256 4.16 11.48 -12.57
C GLY A 256 3.47 12.23 -13.69
N GLN A 257 3.73 11.80 -14.90
CA GLN A 257 3.01 12.25 -16.09
C GLN A 257 1.83 11.32 -16.41
N SER A 258 1.26 10.70 -15.40
CA SER A 258 0.21 9.67 -15.52
C SER A 258 -1.04 10.16 -16.24
N MET A 259 -1.30 11.47 -16.18
CA MET A 259 -2.40 12.11 -16.90
C MET A 259 -2.03 12.56 -18.34
N HIS A 260 -0.80 12.36 -18.75
CA HIS A 260 -0.35 12.67 -20.11
C HIS A 260 -0.46 11.45 -20.99
N ASN A 261 -1.59 11.19 -21.58
CA ASN A 261 -1.74 10.15 -22.58
C ASN A 261 -1.03 8.84 -22.15
N THR A 262 -1.57 8.22 -21.15
CA THR A 262 -0.96 7.05 -20.51
C THR A 262 -0.98 5.84 -21.43
N PHE A 263 -1.98 5.74 -22.29
CA PHE A 263 -2.18 4.60 -23.19
C PHE A 263 -2.01 5.02 -24.66
N PRO A 264 -1.58 4.10 -25.54
CA PRO A 264 -1.66 4.29 -27.00
C PRO A 264 -3.11 4.53 -27.44
N HIS A 265 -3.28 5.31 -28.51
CA HIS A 265 -4.61 5.67 -29.02
C HIS A 265 -5.38 4.48 -29.63
N ASP A 266 -4.70 3.38 -29.91
CA ASP A 266 -5.29 2.13 -30.41
C ASP A 266 -5.72 1.18 -29.29
N MET A 267 -5.50 1.57 -28.03
CA MET A 267 -6.00 0.81 -26.88
C MET A 267 -7.37 1.34 -26.48
N GLU A 268 -8.26 0.43 -26.21
CA GLU A 268 -9.61 0.71 -25.76
C GLU A 268 -9.85 0.06 -24.39
N GLY A 269 -10.70 0.65 -23.60
CA GLY A 269 -11.15 0.11 -22.33
C GLY A 269 -12.62 0.34 -22.13
N ASP A 270 -13.20 -0.37 -21.21
CA ASP A 270 -14.61 -0.26 -20.88
C ASP A 270 -14.93 1.09 -20.26
N ASN A 271 -16.06 1.64 -20.63
CA ASN A 271 -16.58 2.87 -20.06
C ASN A 271 -17.84 2.56 -19.23
N TYR A 272 -17.78 2.89 -17.95
CA TYR A 272 -18.85 2.64 -16.98
C TYR A 272 -19.53 3.94 -16.55
N ASN A 273 -20.83 3.89 -16.28
CA ASN A 273 -21.55 4.99 -15.66
C ASN A 273 -21.31 5.04 -14.13
N THR A 274 -21.94 6.01 -13.47
CA THR A 274 -21.87 6.15 -12.01
C THR A 274 -22.53 5.04 -11.24
N GLN A 275 -23.30 4.19 -11.90
CA GLN A 275 -23.98 3.02 -11.34
C GLN A 275 -23.16 1.72 -11.53
N GLY A 276 -21.99 1.79 -12.20
CA GLY A 276 -21.16 0.63 -12.51
C GLY A 276 -21.55 -0.11 -13.79
N GLU A 277 -22.54 0.38 -14.54
CA GLU A 277 -22.98 -0.24 -15.78
C GLU A 277 -22.05 0.12 -16.94
N LYS A 278 -21.69 -0.86 -17.77
CA LYS A 278 -20.91 -0.64 -18.96
C LYS A 278 -21.73 0.10 -20.01
N ILE A 279 -21.32 1.32 -20.36
CA ILE A 279 -22.01 2.18 -21.32
C ILE A 279 -21.29 2.26 -22.67
N GLY A 280 -20.26 1.46 -22.88
CA GLY A 280 -19.51 1.41 -24.14
C GLY A 280 -18.01 1.28 -23.92
N THR A 281 -17.23 1.61 -24.95
CA THR A 281 -15.77 1.71 -24.92
C THR A 281 -15.31 3.15 -24.92
N LYS A 282 -14.13 3.41 -24.39
CA LYS A 282 -13.44 4.71 -24.49
C LYS A 282 -12.00 4.50 -24.93
N THR A 283 -11.48 5.43 -25.71
CA THR A 283 -10.07 5.51 -26.02
C THR A 283 -9.32 6.28 -24.96
N TYR A 284 -8.05 5.96 -24.78
CA TYR A 284 -7.22 6.47 -23.69
C TYR A 284 -6.23 7.56 -24.12
N ASP A 285 -6.47 8.22 -25.24
CA ASP A 285 -5.53 9.16 -25.87
C ASP A 285 -5.61 10.62 -25.41
N ASN A 286 -6.60 10.99 -24.60
CA ASN A 286 -6.93 12.40 -24.34
C ASN A 286 -6.61 12.92 -22.94
N ILE A 287 -6.06 12.11 -22.04
CA ILE A 287 -5.72 12.55 -20.68
C ILE A 287 -4.36 13.25 -20.69
N LYS A 288 -4.34 14.50 -20.22
CA LYS A 288 -3.12 15.33 -20.11
C LYS A 288 -3.06 15.99 -18.75
N GLY A 289 -1.89 16.00 -18.17
CA GLY A 289 -1.64 16.62 -16.87
C GLY A 289 -0.46 15.96 -16.18
N SER A 290 -0.09 16.50 -15.04
CA SER A 290 0.96 15.95 -14.17
C SER A 290 0.44 15.87 -12.75
N VAL A 291 0.91 14.89 -12.00
CA VAL A 291 0.60 14.71 -10.58
C VAL A 291 1.84 15.00 -9.78
N TYR A 292 1.69 15.81 -8.74
CA TYR A 292 2.72 16.13 -7.76
C TYR A 292 2.21 15.77 -6.38
N PHE A 293 3.04 15.08 -5.62
CA PHE A 293 2.77 14.80 -4.22
C PHE A 293 4.03 14.96 -3.41
N GLY A 294 3.91 15.59 -2.26
CA GLY A 294 4.98 15.74 -1.28
C GLY A 294 4.49 15.41 0.11
N SER A 295 5.31 14.70 0.87
CA SER A 295 5.02 14.32 2.25
C SER A 295 6.22 14.61 3.14
N PHE A 296 5.94 15.23 4.28
CA PHE A 296 6.86 15.31 5.40
C PHE A 296 6.33 14.44 6.53
N ASP A 297 7.18 13.57 7.06
CA ASP A 297 6.80 12.69 8.16
C ASP A 297 7.86 12.64 9.25
N PHE A 298 7.46 12.22 10.45
CA PHE A 298 8.37 11.92 11.52
C PHE A 298 7.92 10.71 12.34
N THR A 299 8.87 10.04 12.93
CA THR A 299 8.65 8.99 13.92
C THR A 299 9.56 9.24 15.12
N PHE A 300 8.96 9.30 16.30
CA PHE A 300 9.66 9.37 17.57
C PHE A 300 9.33 8.12 18.38
N HIS A 301 10.36 7.40 18.83
CA HIS A 301 10.21 6.20 19.64
C HIS A 301 11.28 6.20 20.73
N LYS A 302 10.94 6.71 21.91
CA LYS A 302 11.85 6.75 23.07
C LYS A 302 11.05 6.83 24.37
N TYR A 303 11.58 6.30 25.47
CA TYR A 303 10.99 6.37 26.81
C TYR A 303 9.55 5.83 26.89
N ASN A 304 9.25 4.72 26.23
CA ASN A 304 7.90 4.15 26.11
C ASN A 304 6.88 5.01 25.34
N TRP A 305 7.34 6.07 24.67
CA TRP A 305 6.51 6.88 23.78
C TRP A 305 6.76 6.52 22.32
N ILE A 306 5.68 6.32 21.60
CA ILE A 306 5.69 6.24 20.15
C ILE A 306 4.80 7.36 19.63
N VAL A 307 5.40 8.30 18.91
CA VAL A 307 4.68 9.42 18.28
C VAL A 307 5.04 9.43 16.81
N ARG A 308 4.02 9.52 15.97
CA ARG A 308 4.17 9.63 14.52
C ARG A 308 3.31 10.76 14.01
N GLY A 309 3.76 11.42 12.97
CA GLY A 309 3.01 12.47 12.32
C GLY A 309 3.43 12.62 10.88
N GLN A 310 2.50 13.12 10.08
CA GLN A 310 2.66 13.33 8.66
C GLN A 310 1.91 14.57 8.22
N ALA A 311 2.45 15.26 7.21
CA ALA A 311 1.81 16.38 6.51
C ALA A 311 2.02 16.20 5.02
N ASP A 312 0.94 16.21 4.27
CA ASP A 312 0.91 15.91 2.84
C ASP A 312 0.39 17.09 2.04
N TYR A 313 0.95 17.24 0.85
CA TYR A 313 0.48 18.18 -0.16
C TYR A 313 0.54 17.55 -1.54
N GLY A 314 -0.55 17.64 -2.29
CA GLY A 314 -0.65 17.12 -3.65
C GLY A 314 -1.39 18.04 -4.59
N TYR A 315 -1.05 17.97 -5.88
CA TYR A 315 -1.68 18.72 -6.96
C TYR A 315 -1.69 17.91 -8.25
#